data_fd544b3582589b1e8a2bc4a3f17f8abd
#
_entry.id   fd544b3582589b1e8a2bc4a3f17f8abd
#
_cell.length_a   1.000
_cell.length_b   1.000
_cell.length_c   1.000
_cell.angle_alpha   90.00
_cell.angle_beta   90.00
_cell.angle_gamma   90.00
#
_symmetry.space_group_name_H-M   'P 1'
#
loop_
_entity.id
_entity.type
_entity.pdbx_description
1 polymer ?
#
loop_
_entity_poly.entity_id
_entity_poly.type
_entity_poly.pdbx_seq_one_letter_code
_entity_poly.pdbx_strand_id
1 'polypeptide(L)'
;MSAILSNLENSMHKNKFWNNYRSFCNDLHQEEIDIDHFISLLPKIFKQIEKNALSYQIYDAVNKLSEFQPNKGIELFNKLIKIESKEVLTLIPSTLDGISKSNVGFNKFIEAEFLLENNLDELKKQGYAFLITLKEEELNQNQDFSGYIYNLIKTDIENRNTIFFSYIIRVLGKFIMVLPEADENLISLSKIDSQEVLYEITRLLSYELDYSNNLEIYEILLFNLKTIDPKYHNIISLLNHLVFQKFIIDSPELIDRFLKEWLLFDKKRAGEIIKFSNTFEELHSKNSNYFKKMVTSWLNADDPVFHKAISKLIMEAPHNEFKNLELDENYLGQLNYKEIQFIVIKIVGYIYFKELIRSSIFSILKVKIDDVDCVNFIKAIFNEYIVFNYPSTIEYLEEEKKKSSRKVQKVVNEIIEINKEYFEKINQLEFINEFNPSDKRLKIYNGIHQKEFQIKLKETTDNKHSFLNMCKNIQLRTGKGMFSKHEGIYTEKTEMSRIQSSAELPRGEFIDAIGQEKIRAIYRNYTREI
;
A
#
# COMPACT_ATOMS: atom_id res chain seq x y z
N MET A 1 -2.63 50.06 -9.38
CA MET A 1 -2.30 48.66 -9.67
C MET A 1 -1.38 48.17 -8.57
N SER A 2 -1.74 47.15 -7.80
CA SER A 2 -0.90 46.69 -6.68
C SER A 2 0.45 46.21 -7.23
N ALA A 3 1.54 46.65 -6.62
CA ALA A 3 2.90 46.27 -7.03
C ALA A 3 3.12 44.76 -7.00
N ILE A 4 2.47 44.09 -6.04
CA ILE A 4 2.56 42.62 -5.85
C ILE A 4 1.92 41.87 -7.01
N LEU A 5 0.72 42.27 -7.47
CA LEU A 5 0.05 41.65 -8.63
C LEU A 5 0.88 41.82 -9.91
N SER A 6 1.42 43.02 -10.15
CA SER A 6 2.25 43.30 -11.31
C SER A 6 3.57 42.49 -11.30
N ASN A 7 4.20 42.35 -10.13
CA ASN A 7 5.41 41.55 -9.94
C ASN A 7 5.15 40.05 -10.19
N LEU A 8 4.02 39.52 -9.72
CA LEU A 8 3.64 38.15 -9.95
C LEU A 8 3.38 37.89 -11.45
N GLU A 9 2.59 38.76 -12.10
CA GLU A 9 2.28 38.67 -13.52
C GLU A 9 3.57 38.67 -14.37
N ASN A 10 4.50 39.59 -14.12
CA ASN A 10 5.75 39.69 -14.84
C ASN A 10 6.70 38.50 -14.63
N SER A 11 6.44 37.66 -13.64
CA SER A 11 7.26 36.49 -13.31
C SER A 11 6.69 35.15 -13.78
N MET A 12 5.46 35.10 -14.29
CA MET A 12 4.74 33.84 -14.60
C MET A 12 5.48 32.84 -15.53
N HIS A 13 6.44 33.33 -16.32
CA HIS A 13 7.24 32.49 -17.23
C HIS A 13 8.72 32.45 -16.88
N LYS A 14 9.12 32.87 -15.67
CA LYS A 14 10.52 33.02 -15.25
C LYS A 14 10.83 32.13 -14.04
N ASN A 15 12.11 31.80 -13.87
CA ASN A 15 12.61 31.04 -12.70
C ASN A 15 12.28 31.70 -11.34
N LYS A 16 11.87 32.97 -11.33
CA LYS A 16 11.52 33.74 -10.11
C LYS A 16 10.05 33.60 -9.71
N PHE A 17 9.21 32.84 -10.47
CA PHE A 17 7.79 32.74 -10.21
C PHE A 17 7.49 32.28 -8.76
N TRP A 18 8.12 31.23 -8.28
CA TRP A 18 7.83 30.68 -6.96
C TRP A 18 8.17 31.62 -5.80
N ASN A 19 9.24 32.40 -5.93
CA ASN A 19 9.58 33.40 -4.91
C ASN A 19 8.54 34.54 -4.88
N ASN A 20 8.14 35.04 -6.04
CA ASN A 20 7.13 36.08 -6.15
C ASN A 20 5.74 35.56 -5.75
N TYR A 21 5.42 34.29 -6.04
CA TYR A 21 4.18 33.65 -5.60
C TYR A 21 4.10 33.51 -4.07
N ARG A 22 5.18 33.12 -3.40
CA ARG A 22 5.23 33.08 -1.95
C ARG A 22 5.08 34.46 -1.31
N SER A 23 5.82 35.46 -1.81
CA SER A 23 5.67 36.83 -1.35
C SER A 23 4.24 37.33 -1.57
N PHE A 24 3.68 37.10 -2.75
CA PHE A 24 2.31 37.43 -3.07
C PHE A 24 1.31 36.80 -2.07
N CYS A 25 1.40 35.49 -1.82
CA CYS A 25 0.51 34.81 -0.88
C CYS A 25 0.66 35.33 0.57
N ASN A 26 1.86 35.69 0.99
CA ASN A 26 2.11 36.20 2.34
C ASN A 26 1.57 37.61 2.54
N ASP A 27 1.70 38.48 1.53
CA ASP A 27 1.48 39.91 1.66
C ASP A 27 0.13 40.38 1.09
N LEU A 28 -0.62 39.48 0.41
CA LEU A 28 -1.90 39.78 -0.27
C LEU A 28 -2.90 40.54 0.62
N HIS A 29 -2.99 40.18 1.89
CA HIS A 29 -3.93 40.74 2.86
C HIS A 29 -3.53 42.17 3.35
N GLN A 30 -2.30 42.61 3.11
CA GLN A 30 -1.77 43.89 3.54
C GLN A 30 -1.86 44.97 2.44
N GLU A 31 -2.07 44.55 1.21
CA GLU A 31 -2.06 45.43 0.04
C GLU A 31 -3.47 45.89 -0.35
N GLU A 32 -3.55 47.11 -0.86
CA GLU A 32 -4.79 47.56 -1.51
C GLU A 32 -4.88 46.94 -2.92
N ILE A 33 -5.83 45.99 -3.09
CA ILE A 33 -5.92 45.15 -4.27
C ILE A 33 -7.08 45.55 -5.15
N ASP A 34 -6.82 45.62 -6.43
CA ASP A 34 -7.86 45.64 -7.47
C ASP A 34 -8.36 44.21 -7.71
N ILE A 35 -9.59 43.94 -7.30
CA ILE A 35 -10.20 42.60 -7.39
C ILE A 35 -10.41 42.16 -8.83
N ASP A 36 -10.71 43.06 -9.79
CA ASP A 36 -10.86 42.70 -11.19
C ASP A 36 -9.53 42.22 -11.79
N HIS A 37 -8.45 42.93 -11.49
CA HIS A 37 -7.12 42.54 -11.94
C HIS A 37 -6.71 41.22 -11.26
N PHE A 38 -6.96 41.06 -9.97
CA PHE A 38 -6.65 39.81 -9.26
C PHE A 38 -7.36 38.61 -9.92
N ILE A 39 -8.67 38.71 -10.14
CA ILE A 39 -9.47 37.64 -10.77
C ILE A 39 -8.95 37.31 -12.17
N SER A 40 -8.55 38.32 -12.94
CA SER A 40 -8.02 38.08 -14.30
C SER A 40 -6.70 37.29 -14.31
N LEU A 41 -5.94 37.32 -13.21
CA LEU A 41 -4.68 36.57 -13.02
C LEU A 41 -4.90 35.14 -12.51
N LEU A 42 -5.99 34.87 -11.79
CA LEU A 42 -6.23 33.56 -11.15
C LEU A 42 -6.11 32.37 -12.11
N PRO A 43 -6.71 32.36 -13.33
CA PRO A 43 -6.55 31.22 -14.24
C PRO A 43 -5.09 30.95 -14.63
N LYS A 44 -4.30 32.03 -14.78
CA LYS A 44 -2.87 31.91 -15.09
C LYS A 44 -2.09 31.35 -13.88
N ILE A 45 -2.42 31.79 -12.67
CA ILE A 45 -1.84 31.30 -11.41
C ILE A 45 -2.15 29.81 -11.27
N PHE A 46 -3.42 29.39 -11.33
CA PHE A 46 -3.82 28.00 -11.19
C PHE A 46 -3.12 27.10 -12.20
N LYS A 47 -3.00 27.51 -13.45
CA LYS A 47 -2.24 26.76 -14.47
C LYS A 47 -0.77 26.54 -14.11
N GLN A 48 -0.15 27.47 -13.40
CA GLN A 48 1.26 27.35 -12.98
C GLN A 48 1.43 26.48 -11.74
N ILE A 49 0.46 26.51 -10.80
CA ILE A 49 0.56 25.85 -9.51
C ILE A 49 -0.08 24.44 -9.49
N GLU A 50 -0.85 24.07 -10.52
CA GLU A 50 -1.66 22.82 -10.59
C GLU A 50 -0.88 21.54 -10.23
N LYS A 51 0.43 21.51 -10.43
CA LYS A 51 1.29 20.34 -10.20
C LYS A 51 2.24 20.51 -9.01
N ASN A 52 2.04 21.53 -8.16
CA ASN A 52 2.98 21.82 -7.09
C ASN A 52 2.31 21.72 -5.70
N ALA A 53 3.06 21.19 -4.74
CA ALA A 53 2.62 21.11 -3.35
C ALA A 53 2.34 22.48 -2.68
N LEU A 54 2.80 23.59 -3.27
CA LEU A 54 2.56 24.95 -2.77
C LEU A 54 1.21 25.53 -3.23
N SER A 55 0.39 24.79 -3.97
CA SER A 55 -0.93 25.24 -4.45
C SER A 55 -1.86 25.71 -3.34
N TYR A 56 -1.77 25.11 -2.14
CA TYR A 56 -2.62 25.46 -0.99
C TYR A 56 -2.43 26.91 -0.51
N GLN A 57 -1.27 27.55 -0.74
CA GLN A 57 -0.97 28.89 -0.21
C GLN A 57 -1.93 29.97 -0.73
N ILE A 58 -2.47 29.83 -1.93
CA ILE A 58 -3.44 30.79 -2.48
C ILE A 58 -4.76 30.79 -1.70
N TYR A 59 -5.20 29.63 -1.17
CA TYR A 59 -6.41 29.52 -0.35
C TYR A 59 -6.26 30.23 0.98
N ASP A 60 -5.11 30.04 1.65
CA ASP A 60 -4.78 30.74 2.88
C ASP A 60 -4.64 32.26 2.66
N ALA A 61 -4.00 32.67 1.58
CA ALA A 61 -3.87 34.08 1.22
C ALA A 61 -5.23 34.75 0.99
N VAL A 62 -6.15 34.08 0.28
CA VAL A 62 -7.51 34.60 0.04
C VAL A 62 -8.34 34.61 1.33
N ASN A 63 -8.17 33.62 2.19
CA ASN A 63 -8.81 33.59 3.52
C ASN A 63 -8.39 34.82 4.34
N LYS A 64 -7.08 35.05 4.47
CA LYS A 64 -6.52 36.22 5.17
C LYS A 64 -6.96 37.55 4.54
N LEU A 65 -6.92 37.66 3.21
CA LEU A 65 -7.43 38.86 2.53
C LEU A 65 -8.87 39.16 2.94
N SER A 66 -9.73 38.13 2.93
CA SER A 66 -11.15 38.25 3.25
C SER A 66 -11.41 38.54 4.74
N GLU A 67 -10.55 38.04 5.64
CA GLU A 67 -10.61 38.31 7.08
C GLU A 67 -10.19 39.76 7.41
N PHE A 68 -9.04 40.22 6.87
CA PHE A 68 -8.49 41.54 7.18
C PHE A 68 -9.11 42.67 6.36
N GLN A 69 -9.63 42.37 5.15
CA GLN A 69 -10.29 43.31 4.24
C GLN A 69 -11.67 42.76 3.83
N PRO A 70 -12.67 42.69 4.75
CA PRO A 70 -13.92 41.99 4.51
C PRO A 70 -14.73 42.57 3.36
N ASN A 71 -14.69 43.86 3.11
CA ASN A 71 -15.35 44.48 1.96
C ASN A 71 -14.74 43.98 0.63
N LYS A 72 -13.44 43.76 0.57
CA LYS A 72 -12.76 43.15 -0.57
C LYS A 72 -13.08 41.65 -0.70
N GLY A 73 -13.21 40.95 0.44
CA GLY A 73 -13.69 39.58 0.47
C GLY A 73 -15.10 39.45 -0.11
N ILE A 74 -16.05 40.32 0.27
CA ILE A 74 -17.41 40.34 -0.24
C ILE A 74 -17.40 40.67 -1.74
N GLU A 75 -16.60 41.67 -2.17
CA GLU A 75 -16.46 42.01 -3.59
C GLU A 75 -15.91 40.79 -4.38
N LEU A 76 -14.89 40.11 -3.85
CA LEU A 76 -14.31 38.92 -4.45
C LEU A 76 -15.36 37.80 -4.56
N PHE A 77 -16.07 37.47 -3.48
CA PHE A 77 -17.14 36.47 -3.51
C PHE A 77 -18.20 36.76 -4.57
N ASN A 78 -18.72 37.98 -4.62
CA ASN A 78 -19.76 38.39 -5.59
C ASN A 78 -19.29 38.29 -7.07
N LYS A 79 -17.99 38.35 -7.31
CA LYS A 79 -17.39 38.17 -8.62
C LYS A 79 -17.10 36.71 -8.91
N LEU A 80 -16.58 35.95 -7.92
CA LEU A 80 -16.28 34.52 -8.07
C LEU A 80 -17.52 33.72 -8.48
N ILE A 81 -18.66 33.94 -7.88
CA ILE A 81 -19.91 33.22 -8.21
C ILE A 81 -20.39 33.41 -9.67
N LYS A 82 -19.81 34.36 -10.41
CA LYS A 82 -20.14 34.66 -11.83
C LYS A 82 -19.10 34.08 -12.80
N ILE A 83 -18.05 33.43 -12.30
CA ILE A 83 -16.95 32.89 -13.11
C ILE A 83 -17.28 31.47 -13.53
N GLU A 84 -16.92 31.10 -14.77
CA GLU A 84 -17.10 29.73 -15.28
C GLU A 84 -15.92 28.80 -14.99
N SER A 85 -14.74 29.34 -14.62
CA SER A 85 -13.54 28.52 -14.35
C SER A 85 -13.68 27.74 -13.04
N LYS A 86 -13.74 26.42 -13.15
CA LYS A 86 -13.88 25.50 -12.01
C LYS A 86 -12.77 25.67 -10.98
N GLU A 87 -11.53 25.86 -11.45
CA GLU A 87 -10.35 26.02 -10.60
C GLU A 87 -10.46 27.30 -9.75
N VAL A 88 -10.95 28.37 -10.33
CA VAL A 88 -11.12 29.66 -9.64
C VAL A 88 -12.25 29.60 -8.62
N LEU A 89 -13.34 28.89 -8.93
CA LEU A 89 -14.46 28.68 -8.00
C LEU A 89 -14.02 28.01 -6.68
N THR A 90 -12.95 27.21 -6.69
CA THR A 90 -12.44 26.55 -5.47
C THR A 90 -11.98 27.54 -4.39
N LEU A 91 -11.82 28.83 -4.70
CA LEU A 91 -11.51 29.88 -3.72
C LEU A 91 -12.72 30.33 -2.90
N ILE A 92 -13.94 30.02 -3.32
CA ILE A 92 -15.17 30.45 -2.64
C ILE A 92 -15.20 30.04 -1.16
N PRO A 93 -14.92 28.78 -0.79
CA PRO A 93 -14.92 28.38 0.63
C PRO A 93 -13.95 29.18 1.49
N SER A 94 -12.73 29.41 1.00
CA SER A 94 -11.73 30.21 1.70
C SER A 94 -12.11 31.68 1.82
N THR A 95 -12.76 32.23 0.80
CA THR A 95 -13.29 33.59 0.82
C THR A 95 -14.36 33.75 1.88
N LEU A 96 -15.37 32.85 1.90
CA LEU A 96 -16.46 32.87 2.88
C LEU A 96 -15.95 32.63 4.31
N ASP A 97 -15.05 31.70 4.50
CA ASP A 97 -14.44 31.44 5.82
C ASP A 97 -13.70 32.68 6.34
N GLY A 98 -12.93 33.36 5.50
CA GLY A 98 -12.26 34.61 5.86
C GLY A 98 -13.23 35.72 6.23
N ILE A 99 -14.27 35.98 5.42
CA ILE A 99 -15.30 36.98 5.73
C ILE A 99 -15.98 36.64 7.06
N SER A 100 -16.27 35.38 7.31
CA SER A 100 -16.96 34.93 8.52
C SER A 100 -16.17 35.18 9.82
N LYS A 101 -14.84 35.26 9.74
CA LYS A 101 -13.95 35.58 10.87
C LYS A 101 -13.89 37.09 11.16
N SER A 102 -14.31 37.91 10.22
CA SER A 102 -14.39 39.35 10.40
C SER A 102 -15.64 39.75 11.21
N ASN A 103 -15.60 40.89 11.90
CA ASN A 103 -16.72 41.39 12.70
C ASN A 103 -17.80 42.12 11.84
N VAL A 104 -17.83 41.91 10.54
CA VAL A 104 -18.85 42.48 9.63
C VAL A 104 -20.10 41.61 9.74
N GLY A 105 -21.28 42.23 9.84
CA GLY A 105 -22.57 41.54 9.97
C GLY A 105 -22.95 40.68 8.75
N PHE A 106 -22.07 39.80 8.33
CA PHE A 106 -22.19 38.89 7.20
C PHE A 106 -22.75 37.54 7.68
N ASN A 107 -23.87 37.11 7.11
CA ASN A 107 -24.47 35.82 7.46
C ASN A 107 -23.95 34.71 6.54
N LYS A 108 -22.92 34.01 6.96
CA LYS A 108 -22.32 32.89 6.23
C LYS A 108 -23.27 31.73 5.93
N PHE A 109 -24.31 31.53 6.73
CA PHE A 109 -25.27 30.45 6.54
C PHE A 109 -26.20 30.74 5.35
N ILE A 110 -26.62 32.00 5.19
CA ILE A 110 -27.42 32.43 4.02
C ILE A 110 -26.63 32.24 2.72
N GLU A 111 -25.37 32.62 2.72
CA GLU A 111 -24.53 32.43 1.52
C GLU A 111 -24.22 30.95 1.24
N ALA A 112 -24.08 30.12 2.29
CA ALA A 112 -23.98 28.69 2.11
C ALA A 112 -25.25 28.08 1.51
N GLU A 113 -26.45 28.47 1.99
CA GLU A 113 -27.74 28.06 1.41
C GLU A 113 -27.82 28.45 -0.06
N PHE A 114 -27.50 29.72 -0.39
CA PHE A 114 -27.46 30.19 -1.77
C PHE A 114 -26.59 29.35 -2.69
N LEU A 115 -25.39 28.95 -2.22
CA LEU A 115 -24.50 28.09 -3.00
C LEU A 115 -25.08 26.67 -3.16
N LEU A 116 -25.64 26.11 -2.07
CA LEU A 116 -26.16 24.74 -2.03
C LEU A 116 -27.44 24.57 -2.85
N GLU A 117 -28.27 25.62 -2.97
CA GLU A 117 -29.49 25.65 -3.79
C GLU A 117 -29.23 26.00 -5.26
N ASN A 118 -27.97 26.34 -5.59
CA ASN A 118 -27.64 26.77 -6.94
C ASN A 118 -27.80 25.63 -7.95
N ASN A 119 -28.36 25.95 -9.12
CA ASN A 119 -28.53 24.99 -10.21
C ASN A 119 -27.22 24.62 -10.92
N LEU A 120 -26.13 25.36 -10.66
CA LEU A 120 -24.79 25.05 -11.19
C LEU A 120 -24.07 24.11 -10.23
N ASP A 121 -23.84 22.88 -10.68
CA ASP A 121 -23.18 21.85 -9.88
C ASP A 121 -21.86 22.31 -9.26
N GLU A 122 -21.08 23.10 -9.98
CA GLU A 122 -19.77 23.58 -9.50
C GLU A 122 -19.95 24.59 -8.33
N LEU A 123 -20.98 25.42 -8.31
CA LEU A 123 -21.28 26.28 -7.16
C LEU A 123 -21.81 25.48 -5.98
N LYS A 124 -22.68 24.48 -6.22
CA LYS A 124 -23.19 23.60 -5.18
C LYS A 124 -22.03 22.79 -4.52
N LYS A 125 -21.03 22.34 -5.30
CA LYS A 125 -19.81 21.73 -4.76
C LYS A 125 -19.07 22.68 -3.82
N GLN A 126 -18.98 23.98 -4.16
CA GLN A 126 -18.31 24.95 -3.28
C GLN A 126 -19.12 25.20 -2.01
N GLY A 127 -20.46 25.12 -2.06
CA GLY A 127 -21.32 25.12 -0.88
C GLY A 127 -20.97 23.97 0.07
N TYR A 128 -20.93 22.73 -0.43
CA TYR A 128 -20.50 21.58 0.36
C TYR A 128 -19.06 21.74 0.89
N ALA A 129 -18.14 22.24 0.05
CA ALA A 129 -16.75 22.47 0.47
C ALA A 129 -16.66 23.55 1.57
N PHE A 130 -17.52 24.56 1.55
CA PHE A 130 -17.60 25.55 2.61
C PHE A 130 -18.11 24.95 3.93
N LEU A 131 -19.10 24.02 3.89
CA LEU A 131 -19.56 23.34 5.11
C LEU A 131 -18.40 22.67 5.86
N ILE A 132 -17.41 22.12 5.14
CA ILE A 132 -16.24 21.50 5.75
C ILE A 132 -15.37 22.51 6.51
N THR A 133 -15.46 23.81 6.25
CA THR A 133 -14.72 24.85 6.99
C THR A 133 -15.38 25.22 8.31
N LEU A 134 -16.70 24.99 8.48
CA LEU A 134 -17.46 25.30 9.68
C LEU A 134 -16.98 24.45 10.88
N LYS A 135 -17.12 25.00 12.09
CA LYS A 135 -16.88 24.25 13.34
C LYS A 135 -18.15 23.50 13.76
N GLU A 136 -17.99 22.40 14.49
CA GLU A 136 -19.12 21.62 15.01
C GLU A 136 -20.02 22.44 15.92
N GLU A 137 -19.45 23.31 16.77
CA GLU A 137 -20.20 24.19 17.67
C GLU A 137 -21.11 25.16 16.91
N GLU A 138 -20.65 25.65 15.76
CA GLU A 138 -21.43 26.58 14.93
C GLU A 138 -22.67 25.91 14.32
N LEU A 139 -22.53 24.64 13.94
CA LEU A 139 -23.65 23.86 13.40
C LEU A 139 -24.62 23.45 14.52
N ASN A 140 -24.10 23.07 15.69
CA ASN A 140 -24.93 22.75 16.87
C ASN A 140 -25.76 23.95 17.37
N GLN A 141 -25.21 25.16 17.27
CA GLN A 141 -25.92 26.38 17.67
C GLN A 141 -26.98 26.82 16.68
N ASN A 142 -26.95 26.34 15.43
CA ASN A 142 -27.92 26.68 14.36
C ASN A 142 -28.66 25.42 13.92
N GLN A 143 -29.66 25.01 14.71
CA GLN A 143 -30.42 23.78 14.46
C GLN A 143 -31.21 23.84 13.15
N ASP A 144 -31.74 25.02 12.76
CA ASP A 144 -32.49 25.20 11.49
C ASP A 144 -31.57 24.90 10.30
N PHE A 145 -30.36 25.44 10.31
CA PHE A 145 -29.38 25.22 9.25
C PHE A 145 -28.86 23.77 9.26
N SER A 146 -28.67 23.17 10.42
CA SER A 146 -28.33 21.76 10.55
C SER A 146 -29.39 20.84 9.96
N GLY A 147 -30.68 21.12 10.24
CA GLY A 147 -31.81 20.40 9.67
C GLY A 147 -31.92 20.58 8.15
N TYR A 148 -31.66 21.79 7.66
CA TYR A 148 -31.60 22.07 6.23
C TYR A 148 -30.51 21.23 5.52
N ILE A 149 -29.27 21.23 6.05
CA ILE A 149 -28.15 20.44 5.50
C ILE A 149 -28.49 18.97 5.48
N TYR A 150 -29.04 18.43 6.56
CA TYR A 150 -29.43 17.03 6.64
C TYR A 150 -30.44 16.66 5.53
N ASN A 151 -31.50 17.44 5.35
CA ASN A 151 -32.51 17.21 4.32
C ASN A 151 -31.95 17.31 2.90
N LEU A 152 -31.02 18.24 2.66
CA LEU A 152 -30.36 18.40 1.39
C LEU A 152 -29.47 17.19 1.05
N ILE A 153 -28.64 16.76 2.01
CA ILE A 153 -27.79 15.57 1.86
C ILE A 153 -28.64 14.34 1.59
N LYS A 154 -29.69 14.12 2.35
CA LYS A 154 -30.63 13.01 2.17
C LYS A 154 -31.22 13.02 0.76
N THR A 155 -31.67 14.17 0.30
CA THR A 155 -32.22 14.37 -1.06
C THR A 155 -31.18 14.05 -2.14
N ASP A 156 -29.92 14.50 -1.99
CA ASP A 156 -28.87 14.25 -2.97
C ASP A 156 -28.46 12.75 -2.99
N ILE A 157 -28.49 12.07 -1.86
CA ILE A 157 -28.25 10.62 -1.78
C ILE A 157 -29.39 9.85 -2.44
N GLU A 158 -30.65 10.15 -2.12
CA GLU A 158 -31.85 9.51 -2.68
C GLU A 158 -31.92 9.69 -4.19
N ASN A 159 -31.62 10.90 -4.70
CA ASN A 159 -31.57 11.21 -6.14
C ASN A 159 -30.32 10.64 -6.84
N ARG A 160 -29.42 9.98 -6.13
CA ARG A 160 -28.15 9.41 -6.65
C ARG A 160 -27.28 10.45 -7.36
N ASN A 161 -27.19 11.66 -6.81
CA ASN A 161 -26.35 12.74 -7.33
C ASN A 161 -24.87 12.46 -7.04
N THR A 162 -24.30 11.48 -7.74
CA THR A 162 -22.96 10.94 -7.49
C THR A 162 -21.84 11.98 -7.52
N ILE A 163 -22.04 13.08 -8.26
CA ILE A 163 -21.07 14.18 -8.38
C ILE A 163 -20.81 14.93 -7.06
N PHE A 164 -21.69 14.77 -6.06
CA PHE A 164 -21.54 15.38 -4.75
C PHE A 164 -21.09 14.41 -3.67
N PHE A 165 -21.08 13.10 -3.92
CA PHE A 165 -20.84 12.09 -2.88
C PHE A 165 -19.51 12.26 -2.15
N SER A 166 -18.45 12.63 -2.87
CA SER A 166 -17.15 12.90 -2.24
C SER A 166 -17.21 14.04 -1.22
N TYR A 167 -17.94 15.09 -1.53
CA TYR A 167 -18.15 16.23 -0.63
C TYR A 167 -19.08 15.87 0.53
N ILE A 168 -20.17 15.15 0.24
CA ILE A 168 -21.14 14.70 1.25
C ILE A 168 -20.44 13.80 2.28
N ILE A 169 -19.59 12.86 1.86
CA ILE A 169 -18.83 12.00 2.77
C ILE A 169 -17.95 12.84 3.72
N ARG A 170 -17.31 13.89 3.20
CA ARG A 170 -16.50 14.80 4.01
C ARG A 170 -17.32 15.58 5.02
N VAL A 171 -18.49 16.07 4.62
CA VAL A 171 -19.42 16.76 5.52
C VAL A 171 -19.96 15.82 6.59
N LEU A 172 -20.47 14.65 6.21
CA LEU A 172 -20.97 13.63 7.15
C LEU A 172 -19.89 13.17 8.11
N GLY A 173 -18.66 12.93 7.62
CA GLY A 173 -17.55 12.51 8.44
C GLY A 173 -17.16 13.55 9.48
N LYS A 174 -17.11 14.83 9.07
CA LYS A 174 -16.81 15.95 9.98
C LYS A 174 -17.88 16.16 11.04
N PHE A 175 -19.13 16.02 10.66
CA PHE A 175 -20.28 16.32 11.52
C PHE A 175 -21.03 15.05 11.97
N ILE A 176 -20.33 13.93 12.09
CA ILE A 176 -20.91 12.64 12.43
C ILE A 176 -21.68 12.65 13.77
N MET A 177 -21.23 13.48 14.73
CA MET A 177 -21.85 13.63 16.05
C MET A 177 -22.96 14.68 16.07
N VAL A 178 -23.16 15.43 14.99
CA VAL A 178 -24.07 16.59 14.93
C VAL A 178 -25.24 16.35 13.99
N LEU A 179 -24.97 15.78 12.81
CA LEU A 179 -26.00 15.53 11.80
C LEU A 179 -26.75 14.21 12.11
N PRO A 180 -28.09 14.24 12.09
CA PRO A 180 -28.88 13.01 12.23
C PRO A 180 -28.53 11.98 11.16
N GLU A 181 -28.58 10.69 11.50
CA GLU A 181 -28.36 9.57 10.55
C GLU A 181 -27.04 9.68 9.72
N ALA A 182 -26.05 10.45 10.21
CA ALA A 182 -24.80 10.66 9.48
C ALA A 182 -24.04 9.35 9.28
N ASP A 183 -24.03 8.49 10.29
CA ASP A 183 -23.43 7.15 10.28
C ASP A 183 -24.14 6.22 9.28
N GLU A 184 -25.46 6.17 9.27
CA GLU A 184 -26.26 5.36 8.34
C GLU A 184 -26.02 5.79 6.88
N ASN A 185 -25.99 7.11 6.65
CA ASN A 185 -25.69 7.68 5.33
C ASN A 185 -24.26 7.36 4.88
N LEU A 186 -23.26 7.45 5.76
CA LEU A 186 -21.88 7.06 5.46
C LEU A 186 -21.78 5.57 5.11
N ILE A 187 -22.44 4.70 5.88
CA ILE A 187 -22.51 3.26 5.61
C ILE A 187 -23.17 2.99 4.25
N SER A 188 -24.23 3.69 3.92
CA SER A 188 -24.91 3.56 2.63
C SER A 188 -23.99 3.98 1.47
N LEU A 189 -23.33 5.12 1.58
CA LEU A 189 -22.38 5.63 0.57
C LEU A 189 -21.17 4.71 0.42
N SER A 190 -20.64 4.15 1.50
CA SER A 190 -19.46 3.27 1.46
C SER A 190 -19.65 1.98 0.65
N LYS A 191 -20.89 1.60 0.36
CA LYS A 191 -21.25 0.45 -0.48
C LYS A 191 -21.21 0.76 -1.98
N ILE A 192 -21.02 2.02 -2.36
CA ILE A 192 -20.99 2.45 -3.76
C ILE A 192 -19.59 2.18 -4.33
N ASP A 193 -19.52 1.39 -5.40
CA ASP A 193 -18.27 1.08 -6.11
C ASP A 193 -17.88 2.24 -7.04
N SER A 194 -17.39 3.32 -6.46
CA SER A 194 -16.82 4.48 -7.16
C SER A 194 -15.47 4.81 -6.55
N GLN A 195 -14.47 5.06 -7.39
CA GLN A 195 -13.11 5.39 -6.92
C GLN A 195 -13.11 6.62 -6.03
N GLU A 196 -13.86 7.65 -6.36
CA GLU A 196 -13.95 8.90 -5.60
C GLU A 196 -14.56 8.64 -4.22
N VAL A 197 -15.64 7.87 -4.16
CA VAL A 197 -16.31 7.51 -2.91
C VAL A 197 -15.40 6.68 -2.02
N LEU A 198 -14.81 5.61 -2.55
CA LEU A 198 -13.90 4.73 -1.81
C LEU A 198 -12.66 5.49 -1.31
N TYR A 199 -12.16 6.45 -2.11
CA TYR A 199 -11.06 7.31 -1.71
C TYR A 199 -11.42 8.19 -0.50
N GLU A 200 -12.59 8.87 -0.55
CA GLU A 200 -13.02 9.76 0.54
C GLU A 200 -13.36 8.96 1.83
N ILE A 201 -13.95 7.78 1.72
CA ILE A 201 -14.14 6.88 2.88
C ILE A 201 -12.79 6.48 3.48
N THR A 202 -11.82 6.11 2.64
CA THR A 202 -10.48 5.75 3.13
C THR A 202 -9.77 6.94 3.77
N ARG A 203 -9.92 8.13 3.20
CA ARG A 203 -9.38 9.39 3.75
C ARG A 203 -10.01 9.71 5.11
N LEU A 204 -11.32 9.54 5.22
CA LEU A 204 -12.06 9.71 6.48
C LEU A 204 -11.51 8.78 7.57
N LEU A 205 -11.33 7.49 7.27
CA LEU A 205 -10.74 6.52 8.18
C LEU A 205 -9.28 6.82 8.52
N SER A 206 -8.55 7.47 7.61
CA SER A 206 -7.12 7.80 7.80
C SER A 206 -6.93 8.97 8.77
N TYR A 207 -7.74 10.03 8.64
CA TYR A 207 -7.44 11.34 9.21
C TYR A 207 -8.51 11.90 10.15
N GLU A 208 -9.78 11.57 9.96
CA GLU A 208 -10.87 12.29 10.60
C GLU A 208 -11.61 11.42 11.63
N LEU A 209 -11.85 10.15 11.30
CA LEU A 209 -12.55 9.25 12.19
C LEU A 209 -11.59 8.57 13.17
N ASP A 210 -11.84 8.75 14.45
CA ASP A 210 -11.08 8.06 15.50
C ASP A 210 -11.70 6.71 15.80
N TYR A 211 -10.89 5.65 15.66
CA TYR A 211 -11.30 4.26 15.94
C TYR A 211 -11.78 4.08 17.39
N SER A 212 -11.11 4.70 18.36
CA SER A 212 -11.43 4.53 19.77
C SER A 212 -12.81 5.06 20.17
N ASN A 213 -13.26 6.12 19.50
CA ASN A 213 -14.52 6.79 19.79
C ASN A 213 -15.69 6.29 18.93
N ASN A 214 -15.40 5.63 17.79
CA ASN A 214 -16.39 5.28 16.77
C ASN A 214 -16.21 3.85 16.27
N LEU A 215 -15.98 2.90 17.17
CA LEU A 215 -15.56 1.53 16.86
C LEU A 215 -16.46 0.85 15.80
N GLU A 216 -17.77 0.85 16.02
CA GLU A 216 -18.71 0.11 15.17
C GLU A 216 -18.77 0.66 13.75
N ILE A 217 -18.93 1.95 13.58
CA ILE A 217 -18.97 2.57 12.26
C ILE A 217 -17.63 2.45 11.56
N TYR A 218 -16.51 2.61 12.29
CA TYR A 218 -15.18 2.48 11.71
C TYR A 218 -14.97 1.10 11.09
N GLU A 219 -15.33 0.03 11.82
CA GLU A 219 -15.24 -1.35 11.31
C GLU A 219 -16.13 -1.56 10.08
N ILE A 220 -17.39 -1.12 10.12
CA ILE A 220 -18.31 -1.26 8.99
C ILE A 220 -17.75 -0.57 7.73
N LEU A 221 -17.27 0.67 7.87
CA LEU A 221 -16.69 1.41 6.76
C LEU A 221 -15.43 0.73 6.23
N LEU A 222 -14.53 0.28 7.13
CA LEU A 222 -13.33 -0.45 6.76
C LEU A 222 -13.65 -1.72 5.95
N PHE A 223 -14.59 -2.54 6.43
CA PHE A 223 -14.92 -3.80 5.76
C PHE A 223 -15.72 -3.62 4.46
N ASN A 224 -16.43 -2.50 4.28
CA ASN A 224 -17.02 -2.17 2.99
C ASN A 224 -15.95 -1.84 1.92
N LEU A 225 -14.75 -1.40 2.32
CA LEU A 225 -13.62 -1.18 1.42
C LEU A 225 -13.01 -2.48 0.84
N LYS A 226 -13.46 -3.66 1.24
CA LYS A 226 -13.02 -4.94 0.64
C LYS A 226 -13.25 -5.04 -0.86
N THR A 227 -14.14 -4.23 -1.41
CA THR A 227 -14.42 -4.16 -2.85
C THR A 227 -13.34 -3.45 -3.66
N ILE A 228 -12.40 -2.73 -3.01
CA ILE A 228 -11.38 -1.92 -3.67
C ILE A 228 -10.60 -2.71 -4.72
N ASP A 229 -10.63 -2.19 -5.95
CA ASP A 229 -9.83 -2.72 -7.05
C ASP A 229 -8.33 -2.45 -6.83
N PRO A 230 -7.46 -3.46 -7.01
CA PRO A 230 -6.01 -3.27 -6.91
C PRO A 230 -5.42 -2.15 -7.77
N LYS A 231 -6.09 -1.73 -8.85
CA LYS A 231 -5.63 -0.60 -9.69
C LYS A 231 -5.71 0.77 -9.00
N TYR A 232 -6.49 0.91 -7.92
CA TYR A 232 -6.64 2.17 -7.18
C TYR A 232 -5.48 2.38 -6.19
N HIS A 233 -4.29 2.64 -6.72
CA HIS A 233 -3.04 2.72 -5.94
C HIS A 233 -3.08 3.75 -4.81
N ASN A 234 -3.73 4.90 -5.01
CA ASN A 234 -3.88 5.94 -3.99
C ASN A 234 -4.67 5.44 -2.78
N ILE A 235 -5.76 4.69 -2.99
CA ILE A 235 -6.59 4.14 -1.92
C ILE A 235 -5.84 3.08 -1.14
N ILE A 236 -5.21 2.13 -1.86
CA ILE A 236 -4.40 1.08 -1.23
C ILE A 236 -3.24 1.69 -0.45
N SER A 237 -2.62 2.76 -0.96
CA SER A 237 -1.55 3.47 -0.26
C SER A 237 -2.04 4.08 1.06
N LEU A 238 -3.22 4.70 1.09
CA LEU A 238 -3.81 5.21 2.33
C LEU A 238 -4.08 4.09 3.34
N LEU A 239 -4.66 2.97 2.89
CA LEU A 239 -4.88 1.80 3.73
C LEU A 239 -3.55 1.28 4.32
N ASN A 240 -2.56 1.07 3.47
CA ASN A 240 -1.29 0.45 3.80
C ASN A 240 -0.43 1.32 4.74
N HIS A 241 -0.39 2.64 4.51
CA HIS A 241 0.52 3.54 5.24
C HIS A 241 -0.15 4.33 6.37
N LEU A 242 -1.47 4.39 6.44
CA LEU A 242 -2.17 5.18 7.44
C LEU A 242 -3.20 4.38 8.23
N VAL A 243 -4.18 3.76 7.56
CA VAL A 243 -5.28 3.07 8.25
C VAL A 243 -4.75 1.87 9.03
N PHE A 244 -4.03 0.97 8.38
CA PHE A 244 -3.52 -0.24 9.03
C PHE A 244 -2.45 0.03 10.07
N GLN A 245 -1.69 1.12 9.95
CA GLN A 245 -0.70 1.49 10.97
C GLN A 245 -1.31 1.70 12.35
N LYS A 246 -2.59 2.12 12.42
CA LYS A 246 -3.31 2.29 13.68
C LYS A 246 -3.55 0.95 14.41
N PHE A 247 -3.55 -0.17 13.70
CA PHE A 247 -3.96 -1.48 14.20
C PHE A 247 -2.81 -2.48 14.42
N ILE A 248 -1.61 -2.19 13.92
CA ILE A 248 -0.46 -3.12 13.95
C ILE A 248 -0.21 -3.74 15.33
N ILE A 249 -0.36 -2.96 16.38
CA ILE A 249 -0.04 -3.38 17.76
C ILE A 249 -1.32 -3.82 18.50
N ASP A 250 -2.34 -2.97 18.49
CA ASP A 250 -3.48 -3.11 19.41
C ASP A 250 -4.62 -3.98 18.86
N SER A 251 -4.79 -4.05 17.54
CA SER A 251 -5.89 -4.76 16.89
C SER A 251 -5.51 -5.38 15.54
N PRO A 252 -4.40 -6.14 15.46
CA PRO A 252 -3.92 -6.68 14.20
C PRO A 252 -4.89 -7.69 13.54
N GLU A 253 -5.84 -8.22 14.29
CA GLU A 253 -6.92 -9.09 13.79
C GLU A 253 -7.84 -8.39 12.80
N LEU A 254 -8.00 -7.07 12.89
CA LEU A 254 -8.77 -6.28 11.92
C LEU A 254 -8.08 -6.26 10.55
N ILE A 255 -6.76 -6.16 10.55
CA ILE A 255 -5.97 -6.22 9.31
C ILE A 255 -6.10 -7.60 8.66
N ASP A 256 -5.90 -8.66 9.45
CA ASP A 256 -6.01 -10.04 8.97
C ASP A 256 -7.42 -10.32 8.40
N ARG A 257 -8.46 -9.92 9.13
CA ARG A 257 -9.84 -10.07 8.69
C ARG A 257 -10.12 -9.30 7.40
N PHE A 258 -9.68 -8.05 7.32
CA PHE A 258 -9.84 -7.24 6.10
C PHE A 258 -9.13 -7.90 4.90
N LEU A 259 -7.88 -8.29 5.05
CA LEU A 259 -7.10 -8.90 3.96
C LEU A 259 -7.72 -10.24 3.51
N LYS A 260 -8.24 -11.04 4.44
CA LYS A 260 -8.99 -12.27 4.11
C LYS A 260 -10.23 -11.96 3.29
N GLU A 261 -11.06 -11.00 3.71
CA GLU A 261 -12.27 -10.62 2.99
C GLU A 261 -11.95 -10.00 1.62
N TRP A 262 -10.88 -9.19 1.53
CA TRP A 262 -10.42 -8.59 0.28
C TRP A 262 -9.92 -9.66 -0.73
N LEU A 263 -9.17 -10.66 -0.27
CA LEU A 263 -8.71 -11.78 -1.09
C LEU A 263 -9.85 -12.69 -1.54
N LEU A 264 -10.81 -12.96 -0.64
CA LEU A 264 -11.97 -13.82 -0.95
C LEU A 264 -12.98 -13.13 -1.88
N PHE A 265 -13.04 -11.81 -1.88
CA PHE A 265 -13.92 -11.06 -2.77
C PHE A 265 -13.57 -11.29 -4.26
N ASP A 266 -12.28 -11.32 -4.60
CA ASP A 266 -11.79 -11.73 -5.92
C ASP A 266 -10.47 -12.49 -5.78
N LYS A 267 -10.49 -13.80 -6.03
CA LYS A 267 -9.33 -14.69 -5.86
C LYS A 267 -8.12 -14.33 -6.74
N LYS A 268 -8.31 -13.52 -7.80
CA LYS A 268 -7.21 -12.99 -8.63
C LYS A 268 -6.33 -12.03 -7.84
N ARG A 269 -6.85 -11.42 -6.79
CA ARG A 269 -6.14 -10.48 -5.92
C ARG A 269 -4.98 -11.09 -5.13
N ALA A 270 -4.91 -12.42 -5.05
CA ALA A 270 -3.74 -13.08 -4.46
C ALA A 270 -2.41 -12.64 -5.10
N GLY A 271 -2.42 -12.36 -6.43
CA GLY A 271 -1.25 -11.82 -7.13
C GLY A 271 -0.91 -10.37 -6.80
N GLU A 272 -1.86 -9.63 -6.22
CA GLU A 272 -1.75 -8.21 -5.93
C GLU A 272 -1.48 -7.91 -4.44
N ILE A 273 -1.35 -8.97 -3.61
CA ILE A 273 -1.16 -8.83 -2.13
C ILE A 273 0.09 -8.02 -1.77
N ILE A 274 1.08 -8.00 -2.66
CA ILE A 274 2.32 -7.24 -2.49
C ILE A 274 2.08 -5.73 -2.33
N LYS A 275 0.94 -5.23 -2.77
CA LYS A 275 0.57 -3.83 -2.58
C LYS A 275 0.38 -3.45 -1.11
N PHE A 276 0.20 -4.46 -0.24
CA PHE A 276 0.16 -4.31 1.20
C PHE A 276 1.49 -4.68 1.89
N SER A 277 2.61 -4.77 1.14
CA SER A 277 3.93 -5.15 1.68
C SER A 277 4.32 -4.37 2.93
N ASN A 278 4.12 -3.04 2.94
CA ASN A 278 4.44 -2.21 4.11
C ASN A 278 3.68 -2.65 5.37
N THR A 279 2.40 -3.04 5.25
CA THR A 279 1.62 -3.57 6.37
C THR A 279 2.21 -4.88 6.90
N PHE A 280 2.62 -5.79 6.00
CA PHE A 280 3.24 -7.07 6.39
C PHE A 280 4.62 -6.87 7.02
N GLU A 281 5.42 -5.95 6.50
CA GLU A 281 6.74 -5.57 7.05
C GLU A 281 6.61 -5.00 8.46
N GLU A 282 5.64 -4.11 8.66
CA GLU A 282 5.34 -3.52 9.95
C GLU A 282 4.79 -4.57 10.95
N LEU A 283 3.89 -5.47 10.51
CA LEU A 283 3.43 -6.58 11.34
C LEU A 283 4.59 -7.50 11.74
N HIS A 284 5.46 -7.86 10.80
CA HIS A 284 6.61 -8.70 11.08
C HIS A 284 7.59 -8.06 12.07
N SER A 285 7.84 -6.75 11.93
CA SER A 285 8.80 -6.02 12.76
C SER A 285 8.25 -5.64 14.13
N LYS A 286 7.00 -5.18 14.21
CA LYS A 286 6.42 -4.62 15.43
C LYS A 286 5.52 -5.61 16.19
N ASN A 287 4.93 -6.60 15.50
CA ASN A 287 4.06 -7.62 16.08
C ASN A 287 4.31 -9.01 15.47
N SER A 288 5.56 -9.45 15.58
CA SER A 288 6.03 -10.72 14.99
C SER A 288 5.19 -11.94 15.40
N ASN A 289 4.70 -11.98 16.63
CA ASN A 289 3.88 -13.09 17.12
C ASN A 289 2.56 -13.18 16.35
N TYR A 290 1.89 -12.03 16.13
CA TYR A 290 0.67 -12.02 15.35
C TYR A 290 0.93 -12.34 13.87
N PHE A 291 2.01 -11.81 13.31
CA PHE A 291 2.42 -12.12 11.93
C PHE A 291 2.59 -13.64 11.73
N LYS A 292 3.34 -14.32 12.64
CA LYS A 292 3.50 -15.78 12.63
C LYS A 292 2.16 -16.50 12.69
N LYS A 293 1.27 -16.10 13.60
CA LYS A 293 -0.10 -16.65 13.75
C LYS A 293 -0.91 -16.48 12.47
N MET A 294 -0.89 -15.29 11.87
CA MET A 294 -1.60 -14.99 10.63
C MET A 294 -1.10 -15.89 9.49
N VAL A 295 0.22 -15.94 9.25
CA VAL A 295 0.81 -16.78 8.20
C VAL A 295 0.50 -18.26 8.43
N THR A 296 0.59 -18.75 9.67
CA THR A 296 0.27 -20.13 10.01
C THR A 296 -1.21 -20.44 9.73
N SER A 297 -2.11 -19.52 10.09
CA SER A 297 -3.54 -19.68 9.82
C SER A 297 -3.86 -19.68 8.32
N TRP A 298 -3.18 -18.84 7.53
CA TRP A 298 -3.36 -18.80 6.08
C TRP A 298 -2.80 -20.06 5.39
N LEU A 299 -1.71 -20.61 5.90
CA LEU A 299 -1.19 -21.91 5.42
C LEU A 299 -2.12 -23.06 5.75
N ASN A 300 -2.87 -22.99 6.86
CA ASN A 300 -3.85 -23.99 7.27
C ASN A 300 -5.24 -23.78 6.63
N ALA A 301 -5.45 -22.72 5.89
CA ALA A 301 -6.73 -22.43 5.23
C ALA A 301 -6.96 -23.35 4.02
N ASP A 302 -8.22 -23.79 3.80
CA ASP A 302 -8.54 -24.66 2.67
C ASP A 302 -8.55 -23.93 1.32
N ASP A 303 -8.82 -22.62 1.31
CA ASP A 303 -8.85 -21.86 0.07
C ASP A 303 -7.42 -21.54 -0.43
N PRO A 304 -7.07 -21.97 -1.66
CA PRO A 304 -5.75 -21.77 -2.24
C PRO A 304 -5.37 -20.29 -2.42
N VAL A 305 -6.33 -19.36 -2.32
CA VAL A 305 -6.07 -17.92 -2.44
C VAL A 305 -5.05 -17.43 -1.41
N PHE A 306 -5.13 -17.97 -0.18
CA PHE A 306 -4.23 -17.60 0.91
C PHE A 306 -2.80 -18.11 0.67
N HIS A 307 -2.67 -19.36 0.19
CA HIS A 307 -1.35 -19.91 -0.14
C HIS A 307 -0.68 -19.16 -1.28
N LYS A 308 -1.46 -18.77 -2.30
CA LYS A 308 -0.96 -17.93 -3.41
C LYS A 308 -0.54 -16.55 -2.91
N ALA A 309 -1.32 -15.94 -2.02
CA ALA A 309 -0.99 -14.65 -1.45
C ALA A 309 0.32 -14.70 -0.63
N ILE A 310 0.50 -15.71 0.24
CA ILE A 310 1.75 -15.90 0.99
C ILE A 310 2.92 -16.10 0.02
N SER A 311 2.77 -16.98 -0.97
CA SER A 311 3.82 -17.23 -1.96
C SER A 311 4.23 -15.94 -2.67
N LYS A 312 3.26 -15.14 -3.11
CA LYS A 312 3.51 -13.87 -3.81
C LYS A 312 4.21 -12.85 -2.91
N LEU A 313 3.72 -12.70 -1.67
CA LEU A 313 4.33 -11.81 -0.67
C LEU A 313 5.80 -12.17 -0.43
N ILE A 314 6.09 -13.45 -0.19
CA ILE A 314 7.44 -13.91 0.09
C ILE A 314 8.37 -13.77 -1.11
N MET A 315 7.89 -14.03 -2.33
CA MET A 315 8.71 -13.97 -3.55
C MET A 315 9.06 -12.57 -3.98
N GLU A 316 8.23 -11.58 -3.69
CA GLU A 316 8.39 -10.20 -4.15
C GLU A 316 8.78 -9.22 -3.03
N ALA A 317 8.78 -9.66 -1.77
CA ALA A 317 9.29 -8.85 -0.68
C ALA A 317 10.77 -8.47 -0.90
N PRO A 318 11.18 -7.27 -0.52
CA PRO A 318 12.57 -6.85 -0.62
C PRO A 318 13.51 -7.86 0.06
N HIS A 319 14.67 -8.07 -0.54
CA HIS A 319 15.61 -9.12 -0.14
C HIS A 319 15.88 -9.11 1.36
N ASN A 320 15.59 -10.22 2.02
CA ASN A 320 15.95 -10.64 3.38
C ASN A 320 14.94 -10.45 4.52
N GLU A 321 13.80 -9.82 4.33
CA GLU A 321 12.88 -9.52 5.45
C GLU A 321 12.23 -10.79 6.05
N PHE A 322 11.89 -11.77 5.22
CA PHE A 322 11.24 -13.00 5.69
C PHE A 322 12.16 -14.24 5.68
N LYS A 323 13.49 -14.07 5.73
CA LYS A 323 14.45 -15.20 5.56
C LYS A 323 14.28 -16.36 6.51
N ASN A 324 13.81 -16.13 7.72
CA ASN A 324 13.62 -17.16 8.74
C ASN A 324 12.19 -17.09 9.28
N LEU A 325 11.22 -17.51 8.45
CA LEU A 325 9.85 -17.58 8.87
C LEU A 325 9.63 -18.80 9.79
N GLU A 326 9.55 -18.56 11.08
CA GLU A 326 9.02 -19.52 12.04
C GLU A 326 7.50 -19.38 12.09
N LEU A 327 6.80 -20.51 12.20
CA LEU A 327 5.35 -20.55 12.35
C LEU A 327 4.96 -20.41 13.83
N ASP A 328 3.69 -20.08 14.09
CA ASP A 328 3.19 -19.88 15.44
C ASP A 328 3.10 -21.20 16.21
N GLU A 329 3.88 -21.32 17.30
CA GLU A 329 3.97 -22.54 18.09
C GLU A 329 2.66 -22.90 18.78
N ASN A 330 1.93 -21.91 19.28
CA ASN A 330 0.66 -22.15 19.99
C ASN A 330 -0.41 -22.64 19.01
N TYR A 331 -0.49 -22.04 17.83
CA TYR A 331 -1.40 -22.48 16.79
C TYR A 331 -1.06 -23.89 16.32
N LEU A 332 0.22 -24.16 15.98
CA LEU A 332 0.68 -25.49 15.58
C LEU A 332 0.43 -26.54 16.64
N GLY A 333 0.59 -26.20 17.93
CA GLY A 333 0.36 -27.10 19.05
C GLY A 333 -1.05 -27.70 19.09
N GLN A 334 -2.04 -26.92 18.65
CA GLN A 334 -3.47 -27.32 18.65
C GLN A 334 -3.87 -28.19 17.45
N LEU A 335 -3.06 -28.22 16.39
CA LEU A 335 -3.37 -28.93 15.15
C LEU A 335 -3.14 -30.45 15.28
N ASN A 336 -3.97 -31.23 14.60
CA ASN A 336 -3.79 -32.66 14.46
C ASN A 336 -2.83 -33.02 13.32
N TYR A 337 -2.51 -34.32 13.18
CA TYR A 337 -1.58 -34.81 12.16
C TYR A 337 -1.99 -34.42 10.73
N LYS A 338 -3.27 -34.56 10.37
CA LYS A 338 -3.74 -34.24 8.99
C LYS A 338 -3.59 -32.75 8.67
N GLU A 339 -3.80 -31.87 9.65
CA GLU A 339 -3.61 -30.43 9.49
C GLU A 339 -2.12 -30.06 9.37
N ILE A 340 -1.27 -30.68 10.16
CA ILE A 340 0.18 -30.52 10.03
C ILE A 340 0.68 -31.00 8.67
N GLN A 341 0.24 -32.19 8.24
CA GLN A 341 0.55 -32.71 6.92
C GLN A 341 0.14 -31.75 5.81
N PHE A 342 -1.07 -31.18 5.92
CA PHE A 342 -1.58 -30.20 4.97
C PHE A 342 -0.68 -28.96 4.89
N ILE A 343 -0.34 -28.35 6.04
CA ILE A 343 0.54 -27.17 6.09
C ILE A 343 1.90 -27.47 5.46
N VAL A 344 2.54 -28.59 5.80
CA VAL A 344 3.84 -28.96 5.26
C VAL A 344 3.77 -29.15 3.73
N ILE A 345 2.73 -29.81 3.24
CA ILE A 345 2.50 -29.97 1.80
C ILE A 345 2.31 -28.61 1.12
N LYS A 346 1.54 -27.68 1.74
CA LYS A 346 1.35 -26.34 1.17
C LYS A 346 2.63 -25.51 1.18
N ILE A 347 3.46 -25.60 2.22
CA ILE A 347 4.78 -24.96 2.24
C ILE A 347 5.62 -25.44 1.05
N VAL A 348 5.76 -26.74 0.85
CA VAL A 348 6.56 -27.31 -0.25
C VAL A 348 5.97 -26.95 -1.62
N GLY A 349 4.64 -26.92 -1.74
CA GLY A 349 3.95 -26.62 -3.00
C GLY A 349 4.03 -25.16 -3.45
N TYR A 350 4.04 -24.23 -2.50
CA TYR A 350 3.90 -22.80 -2.79
C TYR A 350 5.16 -21.97 -2.49
N ILE A 351 6.04 -22.38 -1.58
CA ILE A 351 7.24 -21.63 -1.23
C ILE A 351 8.44 -22.17 -2.03
N TYR A 352 9.23 -21.25 -2.61
CA TYR A 352 10.37 -21.59 -3.48
C TYR A 352 11.74 -21.30 -2.84
N PHE A 353 11.80 -20.59 -1.72
CA PHE A 353 13.03 -20.25 -1.04
C PHE A 353 13.40 -21.33 -0.01
N LYS A 354 14.60 -21.93 -0.18
CA LYS A 354 15.08 -23.00 0.69
C LYS A 354 15.11 -22.61 2.16
N GLU A 355 15.53 -21.37 2.45
CA GLU A 355 15.64 -20.85 3.81
C GLU A 355 14.29 -20.89 4.53
N LEU A 356 13.22 -20.47 3.83
CA LEU A 356 11.87 -20.45 4.37
C LEU A 356 11.26 -21.84 4.49
N ILE A 357 11.45 -22.69 3.49
CA ILE A 357 10.96 -24.08 3.52
C ILE A 357 11.55 -24.79 4.74
N ARG A 358 12.89 -24.76 4.88
CA ARG A 358 13.58 -25.48 5.97
C ARG A 358 13.25 -24.90 7.35
N SER A 359 13.22 -23.57 7.52
CA SER A 359 12.93 -22.95 8.82
C SER A 359 11.49 -23.18 9.25
N SER A 360 10.51 -23.02 8.33
CA SER A 360 9.10 -23.26 8.63
C SER A 360 8.83 -24.73 9.01
N ILE A 361 9.35 -25.67 8.23
CA ILE A 361 9.15 -27.11 8.51
C ILE A 361 9.90 -27.53 9.77
N PHE A 362 11.08 -26.96 10.02
CA PHE A 362 11.83 -27.21 11.24
C PHE A 362 11.11 -26.67 12.49
N SER A 363 10.42 -25.52 12.39
CA SER A 363 9.60 -25.02 13.49
C SER A 363 8.45 -25.97 13.82
N ILE A 364 7.82 -26.58 12.80
CA ILE A 364 6.79 -27.61 13.02
C ILE A 364 7.37 -28.84 13.72
N LEU A 365 8.58 -29.30 13.31
CA LEU A 365 9.25 -30.43 13.96
C LEU A 365 9.49 -30.18 15.45
N LYS A 366 9.93 -28.96 15.82
CA LYS A 366 10.13 -28.60 17.23
C LYS A 366 8.86 -28.74 18.06
N VAL A 367 7.73 -28.26 17.53
CA VAL A 367 6.44 -28.26 18.23
C VAL A 367 5.85 -29.66 18.33
N LYS A 368 5.95 -30.46 17.25
CA LYS A 368 5.33 -31.78 17.13
C LYS A 368 6.30 -32.93 17.40
N ILE A 369 7.38 -32.68 18.14
CA ILE A 369 8.43 -33.69 18.39
C ILE A 369 7.94 -34.94 19.16
N ASP A 370 6.85 -34.84 19.88
CA ASP A 370 6.26 -35.93 20.63
C ASP A 370 5.18 -36.70 19.83
N ASP A 371 4.81 -36.23 18.66
CA ASP A 371 3.89 -36.87 17.72
C ASP A 371 4.68 -37.71 16.71
N VAL A 372 4.64 -39.03 16.86
CA VAL A 372 5.44 -39.95 16.04
C VAL A 372 5.08 -39.88 14.56
N ASP A 373 3.81 -39.72 14.23
CA ASP A 373 3.35 -39.65 12.84
C ASP A 373 3.79 -38.35 12.17
N CYS A 374 3.66 -37.23 12.86
CA CYS A 374 4.19 -35.93 12.42
C CYS A 374 5.70 -35.99 12.21
N VAL A 375 6.46 -36.55 13.15
CA VAL A 375 7.93 -36.66 13.07
C VAL A 375 8.34 -37.52 11.87
N ASN A 376 7.71 -38.69 11.67
CA ASN A 376 8.02 -39.56 10.53
C ASN A 376 7.72 -38.90 9.19
N PHE A 377 6.59 -38.21 9.09
CA PHE A 377 6.24 -37.46 7.87
C PHE A 377 7.24 -36.33 7.59
N ILE A 378 7.60 -35.54 8.61
CA ILE A 378 8.56 -34.44 8.45
C ILE A 378 9.94 -34.99 8.09
N LYS A 379 10.38 -36.12 8.68
CA LYS A 379 11.63 -36.80 8.29
C LYS A 379 11.61 -37.18 6.79
N ALA A 380 10.51 -37.76 6.30
CA ALA A 380 10.37 -38.10 4.89
C ALA A 380 10.49 -36.84 4.00
N ILE A 381 9.81 -35.75 4.36
CA ILE A 381 9.92 -34.48 3.61
C ILE A 381 11.35 -33.91 3.62
N PHE A 382 12.06 -33.97 4.76
CA PHE A 382 13.45 -33.54 4.80
C PHE A 382 14.35 -34.42 3.91
N ASN A 383 14.21 -35.76 3.97
CA ASN A 383 15.05 -36.67 3.23
C ASN A 383 14.75 -36.67 1.73
N GLU A 384 13.47 -36.76 1.35
CA GLU A 384 13.08 -37.02 -0.03
C GLU A 384 12.91 -35.73 -0.85
N TYR A 385 12.69 -34.59 -0.20
CA TYR A 385 12.46 -33.33 -0.90
C TYR A 385 13.47 -32.23 -0.54
N ILE A 386 13.60 -31.88 0.77
CA ILE A 386 14.36 -30.66 1.14
C ILE A 386 15.86 -30.89 0.96
N VAL A 387 16.44 -31.91 1.61
CA VAL A 387 17.87 -32.18 1.52
C VAL A 387 18.27 -32.67 0.14
N PHE A 388 17.40 -33.46 -0.52
CA PHE A 388 17.62 -33.86 -1.91
C PHE A 388 17.77 -32.66 -2.83
N ASN A 389 16.87 -31.68 -2.74
CA ASN A 389 16.90 -30.47 -3.57
C ASN A 389 17.98 -29.47 -3.12
N TYR A 390 18.23 -29.37 -1.83
CA TYR A 390 19.12 -28.37 -1.21
C TYR A 390 20.07 -29.03 -0.22
N PRO A 391 21.18 -29.63 -0.68
CA PRO A 391 22.17 -30.31 0.19
C PRO A 391 22.74 -29.45 1.33
N SER A 392 22.84 -28.12 1.14
CA SER A 392 23.23 -27.16 2.19
C SER A 392 22.30 -27.17 3.41
N THR A 393 21.15 -27.83 3.32
CA THR A 393 20.24 -28.02 4.47
C THR A 393 20.88 -28.85 5.57
N ILE A 394 21.86 -29.73 5.26
CA ILE A 394 22.61 -30.50 6.26
C ILE A 394 23.35 -29.55 7.21
N GLU A 395 24.03 -28.54 6.67
CA GLU A 395 24.74 -27.53 7.47
C GLU A 395 23.78 -26.76 8.38
N TYR A 396 22.65 -26.35 7.84
CA TYR A 396 21.56 -25.69 8.59
C TYR A 396 21.06 -26.58 9.74
N LEU A 397 20.81 -27.87 9.48
CA LEU A 397 20.38 -28.82 10.50
C LEU A 397 21.44 -29.05 11.58
N GLU A 398 22.71 -29.06 11.22
CA GLU A 398 23.82 -29.16 12.19
C GLU A 398 23.89 -27.93 13.11
N GLU A 399 23.58 -26.74 12.60
CA GLU A 399 23.52 -25.52 13.40
C GLU A 399 22.31 -25.50 14.33
N GLU A 400 21.12 -25.80 13.80
CA GLU A 400 19.86 -25.80 14.57
C GLU A 400 19.86 -26.91 15.65
N LYS A 401 20.50 -28.05 15.38
CA LYS A 401 20.70 -29.14 16.36
C LYS A 401 21.36 -28.64 17.65
N LYS A 402 22.33 -27.74 17.56
CA LYS A 402 23.08 -27.23 18.74
C LYS A 402 22.18 -26.46 19.71
N LYS A 403 21.08 -25.89 19.20
CA LYS A 403 20.13 -25.06 19.96
C LYS A 403 18.86 -25.82 20.38
N SER A 404 18.73 -27.08 19.96
CA SER A 404 17.49 -27.86 20.08
C SER A 404 17.47 -28.79 21.28
N SER A 405 16.29 -29.27 21.67
CA SER A 405 16.09 -30.27 22.71
C SER A 405 16.71 -31.61 22.30
N ARG A 406 17.04 -32.48 23.29
CA ARG A 406 17.64 -33.83 23.04
C ARG A 406 16.77 -34.68 22.09
N LYS A 407 15.44 -34.59 22.16
CA LYS A 407 14.53 -35.32 21.27
C LYS A 407 14.68 -34.83 19.82
N VAL A 408 14.68 -33.52 19.59
CA VAL A 408 14.90 -32.92 18.27
C VAL A 408 16.30 -33.28 17.75
N GLN A 409 17.34 -33.20 18.60
CA GLN A 409 18.70 -33.59 18.22
C GLN A 409 18.80 -35.03 17.69
N LYS A 410 18.05 -35.96 18.31
CA LYS A 410 18.02 -37.37 17.87
C LYS A 410 17.43 -37.47 16.45
N VAL A 411 16.28 -36.85 16.21
CA VAL A 411 15.59 -36.86 14.90
C VAL A 411 16.47 -36.19 13.82
N VAL A 412 17.07 -35.05 14.15
CA VAL A 412 17.98 -34.34 13.24
C VAL A 412 19.22 -35.20 12.90
N ASN A 413 19.82 -35.92 13.87
CA ASN A 413 20.91 -36.84 13.60
C ASN A 413 20.50 -37.92 12.59
N GLU A 414 19.33 -38.53 12.79
CA GLU A 414 18.82 -39.55 11.87
C GLU A 414 18.67 -39.00 10.43
N ILE A 415 18.16 -37.77 10.28
CA ILE A 415 18.06 -37.12 8.96
C ILE A 415 19.46 -36.90 8.36
N ILE A 416 20.38 -36.36 9.14
CA ILE A 416 21.76 -36.06 8.68
C ILE A 416 22.49 -37.36 8.26
N GLU A 417 22.41 -38.41 9.07
CA GLU A 417 23.10 -39.70 8.81
C GLU A 417 22.58 -40.35 7.53
N ILE A 418 21.25 -40.43 7.34
CA ILE A 418 20.64 -40.99 6.15
C ILE A 418 21.09 -40.22 4.88
N ASN A 419 21.12 -38.91 4.95
CA ASN A 419 21.49 -38.10 3.79
C ASN A 419 23.00 -38.10 3.52
N LYS A 420 23.86 -38.13 4.55
CA LYS A 420 25.31 -38.30 4.37
C LYS A 420 25.62 -39.64 3.68
N GLU A 421 25.03 -40.71 4.16
CA GLU A 421 25.19 -42.05 3.53
C GLU A 421 24.69 -42.04 2.06
N TYR A 422 23.56 -41.41 1.79
CA TYR A 422 23.05 -41.27 0.42
C TYR A 422 24.03 -40.52 -0.48
N PHE A 423 24.55 -39.37 -0.05
CA PHE A 423 25.51 -38.60 -0.85
C PHE A 423 26.85 -39.28 -1.00
N GLU A 424 27.32 -40.00 0.01
CA GLU A 424 28.52 -40.82 -0.10
C GLU A 424 28.39 -41.91 -1.15
N LYS A 425 27.23 -42.61 -1.18
CA LYS A 425 26.94 -43.59 -2.21
C LYS A 425 26.87 -42.99 -3.62
N ILE A 426 26.23 -41.81 -3.76
CA ILE A 426 26.18 -41.12 -5.05
C ILE A 426 27.58 -40.70 -5.51
N ASN A 427 28.41 -40.18 -4.62
CA ASN A 427 29.78 -39.74 -4.95
C ASN A 427 30.72 -40.92 -5.34
N GLN A 428 30.36 -42.15 -4.98
CA GLN A 428 31.08 -43.35 -5.40
C GLN A 428 30.66 -43.85 -6.79
N LEU A 429 29.53 -43.34 -7.35
CA LEU A 429 29.11 -43.72 -8.69
C LEU A 429 30.05 -43.11 -9.73
N GLU A 430 30.32 -43.89 -10.79
CA GLU A 430 31.11 -43.43 -11.91
C GLU A 430 30.39 -42.28 -12.61
N PHE A 431 31.15 -41.27 -13.01
CA PHE A 431 30.60 -40.11 -13.74
C PHE A 431 30.28 -40.51 -15.19
N ILE A 432 29.00 -40.47 -15.54
CA ILE A 432 28.49 -40.80 -16.88
C ILE A 432 28.27 -39.49 -17.62
N ASN A 433 29.14 -39.16 -18.57
CA ASN A 433 29.11 -37.92 -19.34
C ASN A 433 27.80 -37.74 -20.12
N GLU A 434 27.15 -38.83 -20.55
CA GLU A 434 25.89 -38.84 -21.31
C GLU A 434 24.71 -38.30 -20.50
N PHE A 435 24.75 -38.32 -19.18
CA PHE A 435 23.74 -37.75 -18.31
C PHE A 435 23.94 -36.24 -18.03
N ASN A 436 25.06 -35.68 -18.44
CA ASN A 436 25.21 -34.22 -18.37
C ASN A 436 24.23 -33.55 -19.30
N PRO A 437 23.55 -32.47 -18.86
CA PRO A 437 22.78 -31.65 -19.78
C PRO A 437 23.70 -31.14 -20.89
N SER A 438 23.37 -31.42 -22.14
CA SER A 438 24.18 -31.01 -23.27
C SER A 438 24.39 -29.49 -23.22
N ASP A 439 25.57 -29.02 -23.69
CA ASP A 439 25.87 -27.57 -23.82
C ASP A 439 24.76 -26.80 -24.56
N LYS A 440 24.04 -27.46 -25.44
CA LYS A 440 22.89 -26.91 -26.16
C LYS A 440 21.73 -26.61 -25.19
N ARG A 441 21.41 -27.49 -24.24
CA ARG A 441 20.39 -27.27 -23.20
C ARG A 441 20.78 -26.15 -22.24
N LEU A 442 22.03 -26.13 -21.79
CA LEU A 442 22.57 -25.06 -20.94
C LEU A 442 22.51 -23.70 -21.65
N LYS A 443 22.85 -23.64 -22.96
CA LYS A 443 22.73 -22.41 -23.76
C LYS A 443 21.27 -21.94 -23.91
N ILE A 444 20.33 -22.85 -24.11
CA ILE A 444 18.89 -22.52 -24.21
C ILE A 444 18.40 -21.99 -22.84
N TYR A 445 18.72 -22.67 -21.76
CA TYR A 445 18.34 -22.27 -20.40
C TYR A 445 18.89 -20.88 -20.04
N ASN A 446 20.18 -20.67 -20.24
CA ASN A 446 20.82 -19.36 -20.05
C ASN A 446 20.23 -18.28 -20.95
N GLY A 447 19.84 -18.62 -22.19
CA GLY A 447 19.19 -17.71 -23.12
C GLY A 447 17.78 -17.30 -22.66
N ILE A 448 17.02 -18.19 -22.05
CA ILE A 448 15.72 -17.91 -21.47
C ILE A 448 15.88 -16.96 -20.28
N HIS A 449 16.74 -17.28 -19.32
CA HIS A 449 17.01 -16.43 -18.16
C HIS A 449 17.53 -15.04 -18.54
N GLN A 450 18.41 -14.95 -19.54
CA GLN A 450 18.87 -13.65 -20.05
C GLN A 450 17.71 -12.82 -20.64
N LYS A 451 16.80 -13.46 -21.36
CA LYS A 451 15.61 -12.77 -21.91
C LYS A 451 14.68 -12.29 -20.80
N GLU A 452 14.38 -13.13 -19.82
CA GLU A 452 13.56 -12.74 -18.68
C GLU A 452 14.20 -11.61 -17.87
N PHE A 453 15.51 -11.68 -17.64
CA PHE A 453 16.26 -10.61 -17.00
C PHE A 453 16.20 -9.29 -17.80
N GLN A 454 16.36 -9.37 -19.14
CA GLN A 454 16.25 -8.19 -20.01
C GLN A 454 14.85 -7.60 -20.01
N ILE A 455 13.80 -8.43 -19.98
CA ILE A 455 12.40 -7.97 -19.88
C ILE A 455 12.19 -7.23 -18.57
N LYS A 456 12.58 -7.83 -17.45
CA LYS A 456 12.48 -7.19 -16.12
C LYS A 456 13.31 -5.91 -16.00
N LEU A 457 14.51 -5.91 -16.58
CA LEU A 457 15.36 -4.71 -16.63
C LEU A 457 14.67 -3.61 -17.44
N LYS A 458 14.07 -3.95 -18.58
CA LYS A 458 13.34 -3.00 -19.42
C LYS A 458 12.10 -2.46 -18.74
N GLU A 459 11.30 -3.30 -18.10
CA GLU A 459 10.14 -2.89 -17.29
C GLU A 459 10.55 -1.92 -16.15
N THR A 460 11.70 -2.17 -15.53
CA THR A 460 12.24 -1.31 -14.47
C THR A 460 12.77 0.01 -15.03
N THR A 461 13.38 0.01 -16.23
CA THR A 461 13.93 1.22 -16.87
C THR A 461 12.88 2.07 -17.57
N ASP A 462 11.80 1.46 -18.08
CA ASP A 462 10.68 2.18 -18.71
C ASP A 462 9.78 2.89 -17.67
N ASN A 463 9.97 2.59 -16.39
CA ASN A 463 9.27 3.28 -15.31
C ASN A 463 9.77 4.74 -15.20
N LYS A 464 8.88 5.72 -15.44
CA LYS A 464 9.20 7.17 -15.46
C LYS A 464 9.89 7.69 -14.18
N HIS A 465 9.80 6.94 -13.07
CA HIS A 465 10.39 7.27 -11.78
C HIS A 465 11.67 6.49 -11.47
N SER A 466 12.22 5.74 -12.43
CA SER A 466 13.48 5.02 -12.23
C SER A 466 14.63 6.01 -12.05
N PHE A 467 15.47 5.78 -11.03
CA PHE A 467 16.72 6.53 -10.79
C PHE A 467 17.63 6.56 -12.03
N LEU A 468 17.61 5.52 -12.86
CA LEU A 468 18.36 5.45 -14.12
C LEU A 468 17.88 6.50 -15.13
N ASN A 469 16.61 6.89 -15.11
CA ASN A 469 16.07 7.94 -15.99
C ASN A 469 16.44 9.36 -15.52
N MET A 470 16.84 9.53 -14.26
CA MET A 470 17.34 10.80 -13.71
C MET A 470 18.82 11.02 -14.04
N CYS A 471 19.56 9.98 -14.39
CA CYS A 471 20.98 10.03 -14.65
C CYS A 471 21.26 10.21 -16.15
N LYS A 472 21.57 11.44 -16.58
CA LYS A 472 22.10 11.72 -17.93
C LYS A 472 23.56 11.22 -17.99
N ASN A 473 23.81 10.06 -18.56
CA ASN A 473 25.14 9.47 -18.82
C ASN A 473 25.71 8.60 -17.68
N ILE A 474 25.21 7.37 -17.53
CA ILE A 474 25.94 6.29 -16.84
C ILE A 474 26.52 5.37 -17.91
N GLN A 475 27.85 5.27 -18.02
CA GLN A 475 28.53 4.23 -18.78
C GLN A 475 28.94 3.10 -17.83
N LEU A 476 28.16 2.01 -17.82
CA LEU A 476 28.60 0.75 -17.21
C LEU A 476 29.59 0.07 -18.15
N ARG A 477 30.87 0.02 -17.76
CA ARG A 477 31.86 -0.81 -18.42
C ARG A 477 32.02 -2.14 -17.69
N THR A 478 31.95 -3.22 -18.42
CA THR A 478 32.32 -4.57 -17.96
C THR A 478 33.84 -4.63 -17.81
N GLY A 479 34.33 -4.52 -16.58
CA GLY A 479 35.75 -4.56 -16.22
C GLY A 479 35.98 -4.13 -14.77
N LYS A 480 37.20 -4.25 -14.26
CA LYS A 480 37.55 -4.06 -12.86
C LYS A 480 37.41 -2.63 -12.29
N GLY A 481 36.72 -1.72 -12.94
CA GLY A 481 36.55 -0.37 -12.42
C GLY A 481 35.32 0.36 -12.99
N MET A 482 34.71 1.19 -12.15
CA MET A 482 33.59 2.06 -12.47
C MET A 482 34.06 3.51 -12.50
N PHE A 483 33.67 4.24 -13.53
CA PHE A 483 33.86 5.68 -13.63
C PHE A 483 32.47 6.35 -13.66
N SER A 484 32.29 7.38 -12.91
CA SER A 484 31.11 8.24 -13.05
C SER A 484 31.54 9.65 -13.47
N LYS A 485 30.69 10.28 -14.27
CA LYS A 485 30.84 11.69 -14.65
C LYS A 485 29.72 12.48 -14.03
N HIS A 486 30.03 13.48 -13.25
CA HIS A 486 29.04 14.38 -12.69
C HIS A 486 29.41 15.82 -13.11
N GLU A 487 28.52 16.51 -13.79
CA GLU A 487 28.70 17.89 -14.28
C GLU A 487 30.02 18.15 -15.02
N GLY A 488 30.46 17.18 -15.81
CA GLY A 488 31.70 17.31 -16.61
C GLY A 488 32.98 16.83 -15.91
N ILE A 489 32.93 16.52 -14.60
CA ILE A 489 34.07 16.08 -13.81
C ILE A 489 34.03 14.54 -13.70
N TYR A 490 35.16 13.89 -14.00
CA TYR A 490 35.30 12.44 -13.81
C TYR A 490 35.69 12.13 -12.37
N THR A 491 35.00 11.15 -11.75
CA THR A 491 35.44 10.62 -10.46
C THR A 491 36.64 9.70 -10.65
N GLU A 492 37.46 9.56 -9.61
CA GLU A 492 38.55 8.57 -9.58
C GLU A 492 37.98 7.16 -9.78
N LYS A 493 38.82 6.31 -10.40
CA LYS A 493 38.49 4.90 -10.66
C LYS A 493 38.24 4.19 -9.36
N THR A 494 36.99 3.81 -9.11
CA THR A 494 36.63 2.94 -7.98
C THR A 494 36.73 1.49 -8.45
N GLU A 495 37.56 0.67 -7.82
CA GLU A 495 37.58 -0.75 -8.07
C GLU A 495 36.31 -1.38 -7.51
N MET A 496 35.52 -2.00 -8.38
CA MET A 496 34.39 -2.82 -7.93
C MET A 496 34.94 -4.02 -7.18
N SER A 497 34.59 -4.13 -5.90
CA SER A 497 34.75 -5.37 -5.16
C SER A 497 34.02 -6.50 -5.90
N ARG A 498 34.66 -7.65 -6.07
CA ARG A 498 34.00 -8.84 -6.61
C ARG A 498 32.91 -9.26 -5.64
N ILE A 499 31.66 -8.93 -5.94
CA ILE A 499 30.52 -9.52 -5.28
C ILE A 499 30.33 -10.90 -5.92
N GLN A 500 30.75 -11.96 -5.24
CA GLN A 500 30.36 -13.31 -5.59
C GLN A 500 29.06 -13.62 -4.86
N SER A 501 27.96 -13.77 -5.60
CA SER A 501 26.74 -14.38 -5.11
C SER A 501 26.68 -15.82 -5.64
N SER A 502 26.57 -16.79 -4.77
CA SER A 502 26.24 -18.17 -5.14
C SER A 502 24.81 -18.45 -4.71
N ALA A 503 23.99 -18.97 -5.62
CA ALA A 503 22.66 -19.46 -5.33
C ALA A 503 22.64 -20.96 -5.51
N GLU A 504 22.15 -21.68 -4.49
CA GLU A 504 21.89 -23.11 -4.62
C GLU A 504 20.50 -23.30 -5.25
N LEU A 505 20.47 -23.93 -6.41
CA LEU A 505 19.22 -24.23 -7.13
C LEU A 505 18.75 -25.65 -6.77
N PRO A 506 17.41 -25.89 -6.82
CA PRO A 506 16.87 -27.23 -6.51
C PRO A 506 17.41 -28.29 -7.48
N ARG A 507 18.03 -29.35 -6.96
CA ARG A 507 18.57 -30.43 -7.82
C ARG A 507 17.54 -31.08 -8.71
N GLY A 508 16.31 -31.25 -8.19
CA GLY A 508 15.20 -31.82 -8.97
C GLY A 508 14.90 -31.05 -10.24
N GLU A 509 15.05 -29.73 -10.24
CA GLU A 509 14.84 -28.90 -11.44
C GLU A 509 15.92 -29.15 -12.50
N PHE A 510 17.15 -29.50 -12.11
CA PHE A 510 18.19 -29.87 -13.07
C PHE A 510 18.00 -31.26 -13.65
N ILE A 511 17.55 -32.22 -12.82
CA ILE A 511 17.37 -33.60 -13.23
C ILE A 511 16.12 -33.75 -14.07
N ASP A 512 14.98 -33.25 -13.58
CA ASP A 512 13.69 -33.30 -14.24
C ASP A 512 12.81 -32.12 -13.82
N ALA A 513 12.95 -30.99 -14.51
CA ALA A 513 12.19 -29.77 -14.24
C ALA A 513 10.67 -29.97 -14.37
N ILE A 514 10.24 -30.80 -15.33
CA ILE A 514 8.81 -31.09 -15.57
C ILE A 514 8.24 -31.93 -14.43
N GLY A 515 8.96 -33.01 -14.04
CA GLY A 515 8.57 -33.85 -12.91
C GLY A 515 8.52 -33.08 -11.60
N GLN A 516 9.49 -32.20 -11.36
CA GLN A 516 9.51 -31.35 -10.17
C GLN A 516 8.30 -30.40 -10.11
N GLU A 517 7.96 -29.76 -11.22
CA GLU A 517 6.78 -28.87 -11.27
C GLU A 517 5.46 -29.69 -11.16
N LYS A 518 5.42 -30.90 -11.68
CA LYS A 518 4.29 -31.83 -11.51
C LYS A 518 4.09 -32.18 -10.02
N ILE A 519 5.16 -32.48 -9.30
CA ILE A 519 5.12 -32.77 -7.85
C ILE A 519 4.59 -31.54 -7.11
N ARG A 520 5.11 -30.35 -7.40
CA ARG A 520 4.61 -29.09 -6.80
C ARG A 520 3.13 -28.84 -7.13
N ALA A 521 2.71 -29.11 -8.37
CA ALA A 521 1.31 -28.99 -8.77
C ALA A 521 0.39 -29.94 -7.98
N ILE A 522 0.85 -31.19 -7.74
CA ILE A 522 0.12 -32.14 -6.88
C ILE A 522 0.01 -31.58 -5.46
N TYR A 523 1.09 -31.06 -4.89
CA TYR A 523 1.09 -30.49 -3.54
C TYR A 523 0.21 -29.24 -3.44
N ARG A 524 0.21 -28.38 -4.43
CA ARG A 524 -0.70 -27.21 -4.49
C ARG A 524 -2.17 -27.61 -4.53
N ASN A 525 -2.49 -28.68 -5.24
CA ASN A 525 -3.86 -29.17 -5.39
C ASN A 525 -4.28 -30.19 -4.30
N TYR A 526 -3.37 -30.55 -3.39
CA TYR A 526 -3.71 -31.44 -2.29
C TYR A 526 -4.82 -30.83 -1.43
N THR A 527 -5.86 -31.60 -1.15
CA THR A 527 -6.99 -31.23 -0.27
C THR A 527 -7.03 -32.16 0.91
N ARG A 528 -7.41 -31.64 2.07
CA ARG A 528 -7.71 -32.48 3.23
C ARG A 528 -8.97 -33.27 2.92
N GLU A 529 -8.96 -34.59 3.14
CA GLU A 529 -10.20 -35.35 3.29
C GLU A 529 -10.84 -34.94 4.61
N ILE A 530 -12.01 -34.34 4.53
CA ILE A 530 -12.82 -33.88 5.66
C ILE A 530 -13.39 -35.10 6.40
#